data_3a3440f31ae52f7c938616bba9c10660
#
_entry.id   3a3440f31ae52f7c938616bba9c10660
#
_cell.length_a   1.000
_cell.length_b   1.000
_cell.length_c   1.000
_cell.angle_alpha   90.00
_cell.angle_beta   90.00
_cell.angle_gamma   90.00
#
_symmetry.space_group_name_H-M   'P 1'
#
loop_
_entity.id
_entity.type
_entity.pdbx_description
1 polymer ?
#
loop_
_entity_poly.entity_id
_entity_poly.type
_entity_poly.pdbx_seq_one_letter_code
_entity_poly.pdbx_strand_id
1 'polypeptide(L)'
;LNLKTSGQLYFDSDDVCWLDIRDGNLYYSKDKLKTLTPIFPEDSKVSFRDEYIYKLLPGPYNCMYVGTVFGLKEVNLTNKTIRTLLSKDELGGDIYIRELAFYSDDELWIGTESGLYIYNLHTAKIIHLQNVNGDPYSISDNAIYSILKDREGGMWIGTYFGGVNYYPRQYTYFDKVYPQKESNKMGKRVREFCAAHDGTLWIGTEDKGLFHYYPSTGKIEPFIHPDIYHNVHGLYLDGDYLWVGNFAKGLKRIDLRTYAVKHYDNIASDIFSICRITAGDLYLGTTIGLFRYNPDTERFKRVPELGWTFVYYIKEDKQGNLWLATYADGVYKKNVRTGGWEHFVHEEADSSTLPSNKVLSIFEDSQNQLWFTTQGGGFCRFVPSANTFVRYDGIGLPSNVIYRIEEDEKGLFWVSTNKGLVHFNPKNS
;
A
#
# COMPACT_ATOMS: atom_id res chain seq x y z
N LEU A 1 -32.69 -33.88 28.17
CA LEU A 1 -33.09 -33.94 26.77
C LEU A 1 -32.41 -35.14 26.09
N ASN A 2 -33.19 -36.13 25.65
CA ASN A 2 -32.70 -37.28 24.91
C ASN A 2 -32.74 -36.90 23.40
N LEU A 3 -31.73 -36.11 22.94
CA LEU A 3 -31.62 -35.71 21.54
C LEU A 3 -31.19 -36.94 20.72
N LYS A 4 -32.03 -37.46 19.87
CA LYS A 4 -31.76 -38.63 19.01
C LYS A 4 -30.83 -38.32 17.83
N THR A 5 -30.62 -37.05 17.51
CA THR A 5 -29.75 -36.56 16.45
C THR A 5 -29.04 -35.30 16.90
N SER A 6 -27.74 -35.19 16.54
CA SER A 6 -26.96 -33.99 16.79
C SER A 6 -26.92 -33.12 15.55
N GLY A 7 -27.33 -31.86 15.67
CA GLY A 7 -27.17 -30.81 14.68
C GLY A 7 -26.11 -29.79 15.12
N GLN A 8 -26.24 -28.59 14.63
CA GLN A 8 -25.36 -27.48 15.01
C GLN A 8 -25.84 -26.85 16.33
N LEU A 9 -24.89 -26.36 17.13
CA LEU A 9 -25.14 -25.73 18.40
C LEU A 9 -24.25 -24.48 18.50
N TYR A 10 -24.84 -23.37 18.92
CA TYR A 10 -24.15 -22.11 19.09
C TYR A 10 -24.62 -21.43 20.40
N PHE A 11 -23.68 -20.88 21.18
CA PHE A 11 -23.97 -20.03 22.32
C PHE A 11 -23.65 -18.57 21.96
N ASP A 12 -24.62 -17.67 22.16
CA ASP A 12 -24.37 -16.24 21.96
C ASP A 12 -23.81 -15.56 23.24
N SER A 13 -23.58 -14.25 23.16
CA SER A 13 -23.05 -13.45 24.26
C SER A 13 -23.98 -13.38 25.49
N ASP A 14 -25.26 -13.68 25.32
CA ASP A 14 -26.30 -13.64 26.38
C ASP A 14 -26.54 -15.03 26.96
N ASP A 15 -25.65 -16.00 26.72
CA ASP A 15 -25.78 -17.40 27.11
C ASP A 15 -27.03 -18.10 26.55
N VAL A 16 -27.66 -17.57 25.49
CA VAL A 16 -28.70 -18.25 24.76
C VAL A 16 -28.10 -19.33 23.88
N CYS A 17 -28.60 -20.55 24.05
CA CYS A 17 -28.19 -21.66 23.19
C CYS A 17 -29.11 -21.75 21.99
N TRP A 18 -28.57 -21.68 20.80
CA TRP A 18 -29.22 -21.88 19.51
C TRP A 18 -28.87 -23.23 18.93
N LEU A 19 -29.83 -23.98 18.44
CA LEU A 19 -29.54 -25.33 17.95
C LEU A 19 -30.51 -25.77 16.85
N ASP A 20 -29.99 -26.67 16.01
CA ASP A 20 -30.69 -27.51 15.06
C ASP A 20 -30.69 -28.95 15.56
N ILE A 21 -31.82 -29.61 15.56
CA ILE A 21 -31.98 -31.01 15.92
C ILE A 21 -32.35 -31.90 14.72
N ARG A 22 -32.18 -31.37 13.50
CA ARG A 22 -32.46 -32.03 12.23
C ARG A 22 -33.90 -32.47 12.00
N ASP A 23 -34.84 -31.79 12.61
CA ASP A 23 -36.27 -31.98 12.35
C ASP A 23 -36.84 -30.94 11.38
N GLY A 24 -35.99 -30.04 10.90
CA GLY A 24 -36.36 -28.96 9.98
C GLY A 24 -36.73 -27.65 10.68
N ASN A 25 -36.58 -27.57 11.99
CA ASN A 25 -36.79 -26.34 12.77
C ASN A 25 -35.48 -25.89 13.44
N LEU A 26 -35.44 -24.63 13.81
CA LEU A 26 -34.42 -24.07 14.68
C LEU A 26 -34.99 -23.85 16.07
N TYR A 27 -34.15 -24.05 17.07
CA TYR A 27 -34.56 -23.94 18.47
C TYR A 27 -33.61 -22.99 19.21
N TYR A 28 -34.13 -22.43 20.31
CA TYR A 28 -33.28 -21.74 21.27
C TYR A 28 -33.65 -22.16 22.71
N SER A 29 -32.68 -22.03 23.60
CA SER A 29 -32.83 -22.28 25.04
C SER A 29 -32.14 -21.16 25.81
N LYS A 30 -32.86 -20.61 26.83
CA LYS A 30 -32.32 -19.60 27.76
C LYS A 30 -32.05 -20.16 29.15
N ASP A 31 -32.24 -21.45 29.36
CA ASP A 31 -32.21 -22.13 30.66
C ASP A 31 -31.22 -23.31 30.66
N LYS A 32 -30.13 -23.20 29.93
CA LYS A 32 -29.07 -24.21 29.80
C LYS A 32 -29.62 -25.56 29.29
N LEU A 33 -30.39 -25.50 28.22
CA LEU A 33 -30.99 -26.65 27.52
C LEU A 33 -32.01 -27.44 28.33
N LYS A 34 -32.63 -26.86 29.36
CA LYS A 34 -33.72 -27.52 30.06
C LYS A 34 -35.01 -27.50 29.25
N THR A 35 -35.27 -26.38 28.57
CA THR A 35 -36.38 -26.21 27.64
C THR A 35 -35.88 -25.80 26.25
N LEU A 36 -36.53 -26.32 25.22
CA LEU A 36 -36.31 -25.93 23.83
C LEU A 36 -37.52 -25.21 23.29
N THR A 37 -37.32 -24.00 22.80
CA THR A 37 -38.38 -23.20 22.18
C THR A 37 -38.14 -23.20 20.66
N PRO A 38 -39.10 -23.68 19.84
CA PRO A 38 -38.99 -23.65 18.41
C PRO A 38 -39.08 -22.22 17.86
N ILE A 39 -38.33 -21.89 16.81
CA ILE A 39 -38.42 -20.61 16.13
C ILE A 39 -39.64 -20.54 15.24
N PHE A 40 -39.91 -21.62 14.50
CA PHE A 40 -41.09 -21.69 13.64
C PHE A 40 -42.21 -22.48 14.34
N PRO A 41 -43.49 -22.03 14.26
CA PRO A 41 -44.64 -22.80 14.73
C PRO A 41 -44.71 -24.19 14.08
N GLU A 42 -45.35 -25.16 14.73
CA GLU A 42 -45.48 -26.54 14.24
C GLU A 42 -46.22 -26.64 12.91
N ASP A 43 -47.14 -25.74 12.63
CA ASP A 43 -47.92 -25.64 11.40
C ASP A 43 -47.24 -24.77 10.31
N SER A 44 -46.04 -24.29 10.56
CA SER A 44 -45.32 -23.45 9.63
C SER A 44 -44.92 -24.21 8.36
N LYS A 45 -45.16 -23.58 7.21
CA LYS A 45 -44.61 -24.04 5.91
C LYS A 45 -43.13 -23.69 5.74
N VAL A 46 -42.60 -22.84 6.63
CA VAL A 46 -41.20 -22.40 6.62
C VAL A 46 -40.40 -23.41 7.44
N SER A 47 -39.45 -24.07 6.80
CA SER A 47 -38.61 -25.08 7.46
C SER A 47 -37.29 -25.32 6.72
N PHE A 48 -36.34 -25.94 7.43
CA PHE A 48 -35.09 -26.47 6.90
C PHE A 48 -35.13 -28.00 6.70
N ARG A 49 -36.32 -28.61 6.52
CA ARG A 49 -36.52 -30.06 6.57
C ARG A 49 -35.62 -30.85 5.59
N ASP A 50 -35.33 -30.25 4.44
CA ASP A 50 -34.54 -30.89 3.39
C ASP A 50 -33.10 -30.32 3.30
N GLU A 51 -32.67 -29.58 4.32
CA GLU A 51 -31.39 -28.89 4.33
C GLU A 51 -30.50 -29.33 5.48
N TYR A 52 -29.24 -29.58 5.16
CA TYR A 52 -28.20 -29.79 6.15
C TYR A 52 -27.64 -28.43 6.60
N ILE A 53 -27.78 -28.13 7.89
CA ILE A 53 -27.25 -26.92 8.51
C ILE A 53 -25.84 -27.21 9.01
N TYR A 54 -24.88 -26.41 8.55
CA TYR A 54 -23.48 -26.48 8.98
C TYR A 54 -23.09 -25.41 9.95
N LYS A 55 -23.76 -24.26 9.91
CA LYS A 55 -23.42 -23.13 10.81
C LYS A 55 -24.66 -22.33 11.17
N LEU A 56 -24.71 -21.93 12.44
CA LEU A 56 -25.65 -20.95 12.97
C LEU A 56 -24.85 -19.76 13.48
N LEU A 57 -25.25 -18.55 13.11
CA LEU A 57 -24.61 -17.32 13.55
C LEU A 57 -25.69 -16.25 13.81
N PRO A 58 -25.99 -15.93 15.09
CA PRO A 58 -26.80 -14.76 15.41
C PRO A 58 -26.13 -13.49 14.92
N GLY A 59 -26.90 -12.58 14.37
CA GLY A 59 -26.38 -11.36 13.80
C GLY A 59 -27.24 -10.13 14.10
N PRO A 60 -26.90 -8.99 13.52
CA PRO A 60 -27.60 -7.74 13.70
C PRO A 60 -29.06 -7.84 13.23
N TYR A 61 -29.87 -6.84 13.59
CA TYR A 61 -31.27 -6.67 13.15
C TYR A 61 -32.20 -7.81 13.56
N ASN A 62 -31.92 -8.49 14.69
CA ASN A 62 -32.67 -9.64 15.19
C ASN A 62 -32.82 -10.76 14.14
N CYS A 63 -31.72 -11.05 13.46
CA CYS A 63 -31.60 -12.10 12.44
C CYS A 63 -30.66 -13.22 12.88
N MET A 64 -30.93 -14.44 12.40
CA MET A 64 -30.04 -15.60 12.47
C MET A 64 -29.56 -15.91 11.06
N TYR A 65 -28.25 -15.99 10.86
CA TYR A 65 -27.64 -16.43 9.59
C TYR A 65 -27.38 -17.93 9.66
N VAL A 66 -27.87 -18.64 8.66
CA VAL A 66 -27.85 -20.10 8.60
C VAL A 66 -27.09 -20.54 7.37
N GLY A 67 -25.95 -21.17 7.58
CA GLY A 67 -25.16 -21.81 6.53
C GLY A 67 -25.62 -23.24 6.27
N THR A 68 -26.01 -23.53 5.02
CA THR A 68 -26.51 -24.84 4.62
C THR A 68 -25.70 -25.42 3.44
N VAL A 69 -26.02 -26.65 3.02
CA VAL A 69 -25.51 -27.26 1.78
C VAL A 69 -26.00 -26.54 0.52
N PHE A 70 -27.07 -25.75 0.61
CA PHE A 70 -27.69 -25.03 -0.50
C PHE A 70 -27.55 -23.51 -0.35
N GLY A 71 -26.55 -23.04 0.41
CA GLY A 71 -26.21 -21.65 0.53
C GLY A 71 -26.48 -21.00 1.88
N LEU A 72 -26.46 -19.68 1.89
CA LEU A 72 -26.67 -18.83 3.05
C LEU A 72 -28.10 -18.35 3.12
N LYS A 73 -28.71 -18.53 4.28
CA LYS A 73 -30.07 -18.04 4.59
C LYS A 73 -30.07 -17.10 5.76
N GLU A 74 -30.93 -16.11 5.69
CA GLU A 74 -31.26 -15.21 6.79
C GLU A 74 -32.63 -15.56 7.35
N VAL A 75 -32.71 -15.83 8.63
CA VAL A 75 -33.95 -16.02 9.41
C VAL A 75 -34.23 -14.76 10.19
N ASN A 76 -35.29 -14.08 9.88
CA ASN A 76 -35.75 -12.97 10.71
C ASN A 76 -36.49 -13.54 11.91
N LEU A 77 -35.98 -13.28 13.12
CA LEU A 77 -36.49 -13.84 14.36
C LEU A 77 -37.78 -13.15 14.84
N THR A 78 -38.10 -11.96 14.30
CA THR A 78 -39.32 -11.22 14.64
C THR A 78 -40.54 -11.75 13.87
N ASN A 79 -40.45 -11.78 12.53
CA ASN A 79 -41.58 -12.15 11.68
C ASN A 79 -41.54 -13.62 11.24
N LYS A 80 -40.55 -14.39 11.66
CA LYS A 80 -40.38 -15.83 11.39
C LYS A 80 -40.29 -16.17 9.89
N THR A 81 -39.59 -15.36 9.13
CA THR A 81 -39.38 -15.57 7.68
C THR A 81 -37.98 -16.00 7.39
N ILE A 82 -37.80 -16.75 6.29
CA ILE A 82 -36.48 -17.14 5.74
C ILE A 82 -36.28 -16.43 4.40
N ARG A 83 -35.11 -15.86 4.21
CA ARG A 83 -34.65 -15.28 2.96
C ARG A 83 -33.32 -15.90 2.55
N THR A 84 -33.21 -16.37 1.32
CA THR A 84 -31.94 -16.85 0.76
C THR A 84 -31.09 -15.63 0.33
N LEU A 85 -29.87 -15.52 0.84
CA LEU A 85 -28.94 -14.46 0.51
C LEU A 85 -27.93 -14.86 -0.57
N LEU A 86 -27.46 -16.10 -0.53
CA LEU A 86 -26.46 -16.65 -1.44
C LEU A 86 -26.72 -18.16 -1.64
N SER A 87 -26.87 -18.64 -2.87
CA SER A 87 -27.16 -20.06 -3.12
C SER A 87 -26.40 -20.67 -4.29
N LYS A 88 -26.00 -19.87 -5.27
CA LYS A 88 -25.32 -20.33 -6.48
C LYS A 88 -24.05 -19.53 -6.70
N ASP A 89 -23.02 -20.23 -7.18
CA ASP A 89 -21.78 -19.60 -7.68
C ASP A 89 -21.98 -19.03 -9.10
N GLU A 90 -20.93 -18.45 -9.65
CA GLU A 90 -20.94 -17.84 -11.00
C GLU A 90 -21.19 -18.86 -12.12
N LEU A 91 -20.98 -20.14 -11.86
CA LEU A 91 -21.19 -21.25 -12.80
C LEU A 91 -22.53 -21.95 -12.59
N GLY A 92 -23.33 -21.52 -11.60
CA GLY A 92 -24.65 -22.07 -11.26
C GLY A 92 -24.58 -23.30 -10.33
N GLY A 93 -23.41 -23.61 -9.77
CA GLY A 93 -23.22 -24.66 -8.77
C GLY A 93 -23.76 -24.25 -7.39
N ASP A 94 -24.17 -25.24 -6.57
CA ASP A 94 -24.60 -24.98 -5.20
C ASP A 94 -23.43 -24.55 -4.33
N ILE A 95 -23.63 -23.54 -3.48
CA ILE A 95 -22.61 -23.05 -2.56
C ILE A 95 -22.77 -23.75 -1.20
N TYR A 96 -21.76 -24.53 -0.83
CA TYR A 96 -21.67 -25.22 0.45
C TYR A 96 -21.08 -24.27 1.51
N ILE A 97 -21.88 -23.82 2.48
CA ILE A 97 -21.41 -22.98 3.57
C ILE A 97 -20.79 -23.85 4.66
N ARG A 98 -19.55 -23.57 5.00
CA ARG A 98 -18.77 -24.25 6.07
C ARG A 98 -18.66 -23.43 7.32
N GLU A 99 -18.41 -22.14 7.16
CA GLU A 99 -18.18 -21.23 8.29
C GLU A 99 -18.76 -19.84 8.02
N LEU A 100 -19.14 -19.14 9.08
CA LEU A 100 -19.66 -17.78 9.06
C LEU A 100 -19.00 -16.96 10.17
N ALA A 101 -18.57 -15.75 9.86
CA ALA A 101 -18.08 -14.81 10.85
C ALA A 101 -18.33 -13.37 10.43
N PHE A 102 -18.71 -12.51 11.38
CA PHE A 102 -18.82 -11.07 11.13
C PHE A 102 -17.46 -10.38 11.22
N TYR A 103 -17.10 -9.65 10.17
CA TYR A 103 -16.01 -8.68 10.22
C TYR A 103 -16.46 -7.37 10.87
N SER A 104 -17.65 -6.91 10.52
CA SER A 104 -18.35 -5.77 11.13
C SER A 104 -19.87 -6.08 11.18
N ASP A 105 -20.66 -5.18 11.73
CA ASP A 105 -22.13 -5.34 11.77
C ASP A 105 -22.76 -5.41 10.37
N ASP A 106 -22.05 -4.90 9.35
CA ASP A 106 -22.53 -4.84 7.97
C ASP A 106 -21.84 -5.84 7.04
N GLU A 107 -20.77 -6.49 7.49
CA GLU A 107 -19.93 -7.33 6.63
C GLU A 107 -19.81 -8.74 7.18
N LEU A 108 -20.43 -9.71 6.47
CA LEU A 108 -20.43 -11.13 6.79
C LEU A 108 -19.44 -11.88 5.87
N TRP A 109 -18.50 -12.59 6.47
CA TRP A 109 -17.56 -13.47 5.81
C TRP A 109 -18.07 -14.90 5.80
N ILE A 110 -18.05 -15.53 4.64
CA ILE A 110 -18.71 -16.81 4.35
C ILE A 110 -17.67 -17.76 3.78
N GLY A 111 -17.25 -18.73 4.56
CA GLY A 111 -16.36 -19.80 4.15
C GLY A 111 -17.10 -20.91 3.41
N THR A 112 -16.61 -21.30 2.23
CA THR A 112 -17.24 -22.29 1.38
C THR A 112 -16.21 -23.28 0.82
N GLU A 113 -16.66 -24.29 0.07
CA GLU A 113 -15.78 -25.18 -0.71
C GLU A 113 -15.22 -24.51 -1.98
N SER A 114 -15.82 -23.40 -2.41
CA SER A 114 -15.45 -22.69 -3.67
C SER A 114 -14.74 -21.36 -3.46
N GLY A 115 -14.36 -21.03 -2.23
CA GLY A 115 -13.67 -19.79 -1.88
C GLY A 115 -14.29 -19.10 -0.69
N LEU A 116 -13.84 -17.88 -0.45
CA LEU A 116 -14.33 -16.97 0.59
C LEU A 116 -15.24 -15.92 -0.04
N TYR A 117 -16.50 -15.86 0.39
CA TYR A 117 -17.42 -14.80 0.01
C TYR A 117 -17.49 -13.75 1.13
N ILE A 118 -17.48 -12.48 0.74
CA ILE A 118 -17.69 -11.34 1.64
C ILE A 118 -18.99 -10.67 1.22
N TYR A 119 -20.00 -10.71 2.09
CA TYR A 119 -21.33 -10.19 1.82
C TYR A 119 -21.60 -8.93 2.64
N ASN A 120 -21.95 -7.84 1.98
CA ASN A 120 -22.37 -6.62 2.65
C ASN A 120 -23.89 -6.63 2.86
N LEU A 121 -24.31 -6.56 4.12
CA LEU A 121 -25.73 -6.70 4.52
C LEU A 121 -26.62 -5.54 4.05
N HIS A 122 -26.06 -4.33 3.90
CA HIS A 122 -26.82 -3.16 3.45
C HIS A 122 -26.96 -3.08 1.95
N THR A 123 -25.87 -3.27 1.24
CA THR A 123 -25.81 -3.07 -0.21
C THR A 123 -26.08 -4.35 -1.00
N ALA A 124 -26.13 -5.50 -0.33
CA ALA A 124 -26.13 -6.84 -0.92
C ALA A 124 -24.97 -7.09 -1.91
N LYS A 125 -23.90 -6.32 -1.81
CA LYS A 125 -22.70 -6.51 -2.63
C LYS A 125 -21.95 -7.74 -2.15
N ILE A 126 -21.50 -8.56 -3.11
CA ILE A 126 -20.71 -9.76 -2.87
C ILE A 126 -19.32 -9.56 -3.47
N ILE A 127 -18.28 -9.95 -2.70
CA ILE A 127 -16.92 -10.11 -3.19
C ILE A 127 -16.61 -11.60 -3.05
N HIS A 128 -16.12 -12.23 -4.11
CA HIS A 128 -15.70 -13.62 -4.10
C HIS A 128 -14.18 -13.71 -4.24
N LEU A 129 -13.52 -14.25 -3.22
CA LEU A 129 -12.07 -14.45 -3.19
C LEU A 129 -11.76 -15.93 -3.39
N GLN A 130 -10.88 -16.21 -4.35
CA GLN A 130 -10.46 -17.57 -4.70
C GLN A 130 -8.94 -17.67 -4.72
N ASN A 131 -8.44 -18.89 -4.61
CA ASN A 131 -7.06 -19.19 -4.91
C ASN A 131 -6.78 -18.94 -6.39
N VAL A 132 -5.74 -18.13 -6.65
CA VAL A 132 -5.27 -17.85 -8.02
C VAL A 132 -3.84 -18.37 -8.12
N ASN A 133 -3.64 -19.36 -8.96
CA ASN A 133 -2.33 -19.98 -9.15
C ASN A 133 -1.30 -18.95 -9.60
N GLY A 134 -0.19 -18.84 -8.84
CA GLY A 134 0.87 -17.88 -9.09
C GLY A 134 0.64 -16.47 -8.49
N ASP A 135 -0.50 -16.22 -7.86
CA ASP A 135 -0.73 -15.01 -7.07
C ASP A 135 -0.49 -15.27 -5.57
N PRO A 136 0.63 -14.78 -5.00
CA PRO A 136 0.95 -15.00 -3.58
C PRO A 136 0.03 -14.22 -2.62
N TYR A 137 -0.84 -13.37 -3.13
CA TYR A 137 -1.79 -12.56 -2.34
C TYR A 137 -3.21 -13.11 -2.40
N SER A 138 -3.49 -14.12 -3.23
CA SER A 138 -4.75 -14.84 -3.20
C SER A 138 -4.83 -15.74 -1.95
N ILE A 139 -6.04 -16.16 -1.57
CA ILE A 139 -6.19 -17.17 -0.52
C ILE A 139 -5.46 -18.46 -0.92
N SER A 140 -4.91 -19.16 0.06
CA SER A 140 -4.02 -20.30 -0.16
C SER A 140 -4.74 -21.54 -0.70
N ASP A 141 -6.08 -21.62 -0.53
CA ASP A 141 -6.94 -22.72 -1.01
C ASP A 141 -8.40 -22.25 -1.02
N ASN A 142 -9.23 -22.84 -1.90
CA ASN A 142 -10.65 -22.50 -2.03
C ASN A 142 -11.53 -23.15 -0.95
N ALA A 143 -11.12 -24.25 -0.38
CA ALA A 143 -11.90 -24.94 0.65
C ALA A 143 -11.68 -24.29 2.03
N ILE A 144 -12.59 -23.42 2.43
CA ILE A 144 -12.53 -22.66 3.68
C ILE A 144 -13.31 -23.39 4.77
N TYR A 145 -12.63 -23.81 5.83
CA TYR A 145 -13.21 -24.63 6.90
C TYR A 145 -13.41 -23.89 8.22
N SER A 146 -12.69 -22.81 8.43
CA SER A 146 -12.82 -22.00 9.63
C SER A 146 -12.54 -20.53 9.37
N ILE A 147 -13.29 -19.65 10.05
CA ILE A 147 -13.04 -18.20 10.05
C ILE A 147 -13.13 -17.73 11.49
N LEU A 148 -12.13 -17.01 11.96
CA LEU A 148 -12.08 -16.47 13.30
C LEU A 148 -11.66 -15.01 13.26
N LYS A 149 -12.44 -14.13 13.89
CA LYS A 149 -12.05 -12.76 14.19
C LYS A 149 -11.26 -12.72 15.50
N ASP A 150 -10.05 -12.20 15.47
CA ASP A 150 -9.24 -12.06 16.67
C ASP A 150 -9.63 -10.81 17.50
N ARG A 151 -8.99 -10.67 18.66
CA ARG A 151 -9.25 -9.54 19.58
C ARG A 151 -8.74 -8.20 19.04
N GLU A 152 -7.84 -8.21 18.09
CA GLU A 152 -7.31 -7.02 17.42
C GLU A 152 -8.17 -6.62 16.21
N GLY A 153 -9.13 -7.47 15.84
CA GLY A 153 -10.07 -7.28 14.74
C GLY A 153 -9.58 -7.82 13.40
N GLY A 154 -8.48 -8.57 13.38
CA GLY A 154 -8.01 -9.32 12.22
C GLY A 154 -8.82 -10.60 12.00
N MET A 155 -8.81 -11.11 10.76
CA MET A 155 -9.52 -12.33 10.38
C MET A 155 -8.53 -13.45 10.07
N TRP A 156 -8.70 -14.58 10.73
CA TRP A 156 -7.97 -15.82 10.48
C TRP A 156 -8.85 -16.76 9.66
N ILE A 157 -8.36 -17.21 8.52
CA ILE A 157 -9.07 -18.08 7.59
C ILE A 157 -8.30 -19.40 7.47
N GLY A 158 -8.85 -20.45 8.04
CA GLY A 158 -8.32 -21.81 7.94
C GLY A 158 -8.87 -22.52 6.70
N THR A 159 -7.96 -23.04 5.88
CA THR A 159 -8.28 -23.77 4.65
C THR A 159 -8.02 -25.27 4.82
N TYR A 160 -8.52 -26.09 3.91
CA TYR A 160 -8.39 -27.54 4.01
C TYR A 160 -6.95 -28.01 3.74
N PHE A 161 -6.35 -27.58 2.63
CA PHE A 161 -4.99 -27.98 2.24
C PHE A 161 -3.97 -26.82 2.28
N GLY A 162 -4.40 -25.58 2.19
CA GLY A 162 -3.54 -24.40 2.02
C GLY A 162 -3.02 -23.78 3.33
N GLY A 163 -3.36 -24.37 4.49
CA GLY A 163 -2.98 -23.84 5.80
C GLY A 163 -3.86 -22.69 6.25
N VAL A 164 -3.26 -21.59 6.73
CA VAL A 164 -3.98 -20.46 7.33
C VAL A 164 -3.62 -19.17 6.62
N ASN A 165 -4.63 -18.38 6.29
CA ASN A 165 -4.49 -17.01 5.81
C ASN A 165 -4.85 -16.04 6.92
N TYR A 166 -4.17 -14.92 6.98
CA TYR A 166 -4.45 -13.85 7.92
C TYR A 166 -4.76 -12.56 7.19
N TYR A 167 -5.94 -12.01 7.44
CA TYR A 167 -6.33 -10.69 6.98
C TYR A 167 -6.29 -9.73 8.18
N PRO A 168 -5.27 -8.87 8.29
CA PRO A 168 -5.15 -7.94 9.40
C PRO A 168 -6.30 -6.92 9.37
N ARG A 169 -6.74 -6.46 10.53
CA ARG A 169 -7.61 -5.29 10.59
C ARG A 169 -6.93 -4.17 9.83
N GLN A 170 -7.62 -3.60 8.82
CA GLN A 170 -7.05 -2.54 8.02
C GLN A 170 -6.89 -1.27 8.85
N TYR A 171 -5.67 -1.06 9.34
CA TYR A 171 -5.18 0.24 9.77
C TYR A 171 -4.44 0.95 8.64
N THR A 172 -4.49 0.42 7.41
CA THR A 172 -3.70 0.92 6.30
C THR A 172 -4.42 2.09 5.64
N TYR A 173 -3.81 3.24 5.75
CA TYR A 173 -4.13 4.43 4.98
C TYR A 173 -3.67 4.30 3.50
N PHE A 174 -3.34 3.09 3.06
CA PHE A 174 -2.70 2.84 1.76
C PHE A 174 -3.46 1.79 0.97
N ASP A 175 -3.81 2.15 -0.25
CA ASP A 175 -4.24 1.17 -1.24
C ASP A 175 -3.03 0.40 -1.76
N LYS A 176 -3.18 -0.92 -1.87
CA LYS A 176 -2.17 -1.75 -2.50
C LYS A 176 -2.41 -1.78 -4.00
N VAL A 177 -1.41 -1.36 -4.75
CA VAL A 177 -1.46 -1.36 -6.21
C VAL A 177 -0.71 -2.59 -6.72
N TYR A 178 -1.46 -3.52 -7.34
CA TYR A 178 -0.88 -4.72 -7.96
C TYR A 178 -1.15 -4.73 -9.47
N PRO A 179 -0.17 -5.08 -10.31
CA PRO A 179 -0.42 -5.31 -11.72
C PRO A 179 -1.33 -6.54 -11.89
N GLN A 180 -2.45 -6.34 -12.57
CA GLN A 180 -3.56 -7.32 -12.65
C GLN A 180 -3.30 -8.56 -13.54
N LYS A 181 -2.19 -8.68 -14.28
CA LYS A 181 -1.92 -9.81 -15.17
C LYS A 181 -0.44 -10.19 -15.18
N GLU A 182 -0.16 -11.49 -15.40
CA GLU A 182 1.20 -12.04 -15.47
C GLU A 182 2.10 -11.39 -16.52
N SER A 183 1.54 -10.88 -17.62
CA SER A 183 2.29 -10.22 -18.70
C SER A 183 2.80 -8.82 -18.34
N ASN A 184 2.24 -8.17 -17.31
CA ASN A 184 2.53 -6.78 -16.94
C ASN A 184 3.13 -6.67 -15.54
N LYS A 185 3.86 -7.68 -15.09
CA LYS A 185 4.48 -7.67 -13.75
C LYS A 185 5.44 -6.48 -13.64
N MET A 186 5.00 -5.44 -12.93
CA MET A 186 5.87 -4.35 -12.51
C MET A 186 7.01 -4.89 -11.67
N GLY A 187 8.19 -4.25 -11.75
CA GLY A 187 9.34 -4.61 -10.95
C GLY A 187 9.05 -4.54 -9.45
N LYS A 188 9.68 -5.41 -8.68
CA LYS A 188 9.53 -5.45 -7.22
C LYS A 188 10.28 -4.32 -6.51
N ARG A 189 11.18 -3.64 -7.22
CA ARG A 189 12.04 -2.59 -6.68
C ARG A 189 11.72 -1.26 -7.35
N VAL A 190 10.67 -0.62 -6.87
CA VAL A 190 10.34 0.75 -7.28
C VAL A 190 11.41 1.70 -6.75
N ARG A 191 11.93 2.54 -7.63
CA ARG A 191 13.03 3.45 -7.32
C ARG A 191 12.61 4.91 -7.34
N GLU A 192 11.83 5.30 -8.35
CA GLU A 192 11.46 6.69 -8.54
C GLU A 192 10.03 6.82 -9.06
N PHE A 193 9.38 7.91 -8.67
CA PHE A 193 8.07 8.31 -9.15
C PHE A 193 8.15 9.71 -9.78
N CYS A 194 7.40 9.90 -10.85
CA CYS A 194 7.24 11.21 -11.45
C CYS A 194 5.77 11.45 -11.79
N ALA A 195 5.14 12.42 -11.12
CA ALA A 195 3.76 12.80 -11.38
C ALA A 195 3.64 13.52 -12.72
N ALA A 196 2.67 13.14 -13.53
CA ALA A 196 2.31 13.83 -14.75
C ALA A 196 1.18 14.85 -14.53
N HIS A 197 1.08 15.84 -15.41
CA HIS A 197 0.08 16.91 -15.29
C HIS A 197 -1.38 16.42 -15.40
N ASP A 198 -1.58 15.25 -16.01
CA ASP A 198 -2.88 14.61 -16.18
C ASP A 198 -3.31 13.74 -15.00
N GLY A 199 -2.53 13.75 -13.91
CA GLY A 199 -2.76 12.96 -12.70
C GLY A 199 -2.29 11.51 -12.80
N THR A 200 -1.61 11.13 -13.87
CA THR A 200 -0.95 9.82 -14.00
C THR A 200 0.44 9.84 -13.36
N LEU A 201 1.05 8.66 -13.18
CA LEU A 201 2.38 8.52 -12.59
C LEU A 201 3.31 7.70 -13.50
N TRP A 202 4.50 8.21 -13.74
CA TRP A 202 5.61 7.43 -14.28
C TRP A 202 6.36 6.77 -13.12
N ILE A 203 6.66 5.48 -13.27
CA ILE A 203 7.29 4.66 -12.22
C ILE A 203 8.56 4.06 -12.79
N GLY A 204 9.69 4.42 -12.20
CA GLY A 204 11.00 3.82 -12.49
C GLY A 204 11.29 2.65 -11.54
N THR A 205 11.76 1.53 -12.10
CA THR A 205 12.13 0.35 -11.32
C THR A 205 13.58 -0.05 -11.57
N GLU A 206 14.20 -0.76 -10.61
CA GLU A 206 15.58 -1.25 -10.76
C GLU A 206 15.69 -2.51 -11.64
N ASP A 207 14.58 -3.25 -11.83
CA ASP A 207 14.62 -4.59 -12.41
C ASP A 207 13.74 -4.77 -13.65
N LYS A 208 12.81 -3.85 -13.93
CA LYS A 208 11.85 -3.98 -15.03
C LYS A 208 11.66 -2.71 -15.89
N GLY A 209 12.42 -1.65 -15.60
CA GLY A 209 12.41 -0.41 -16.39
C GLY A 209 11.31 0.56 -15.98
N LEU A 210 10.66 1.14 -16.97
CA LEU A 210 9.72 2.25 -16.83
C LEU A 210 8.27 1.76 -17.00
N PHE A 211 7.38 2.26 -16.13
CA PHE A 211 5.94 1.98 -16.15
C PHE A 211 5.14 3.26 -16.10
N HIS A 212 3.92 3.21 -16.65
CA HIS A 212 2.94 4.27 -16.56
C HIS A 212 1.74 3.77 -15.76
N TYR A 213 1.38 4.46 -14.69
CA TYR A 213 0.25 4.13 -13.80
C TYR A 213 -0.87 5.15 -13.95
N TYR A 214 -2.08 4.65 -14.08
CA TYR A 214 -3.32 5.41 -14.23
C TYR A 214 -4.17 5.25 -12.96
N PRO A 215 -4.09 6.16 -11.98
CA PRO A 215 -4.81 6.02 -10.70
C PRO A 215 -6.32 5.86 -10.84
N SER A 216 -6.93 6.53 -11.81
CA SER A 216 -8.39 6.50 -12.07
C SER A 216 -8.92 5.11 -12.41
N THR A 217 -8.10 4.26 -13.02
CA THR A 217 -8.46 2.90 -13.46
C THR A 217 -7.71 1.80 -12.74
N GLY A 218 -6.68 2.15 -11.94
CA GLY A 218 -5.74 1.20 -11.33
C GLY A 218 -4.83 0.49 -12.34
N LYS A 219 -4.82 0.92 -13.61
CA LYS A 219 -4.05 0.29 -14.69
C LYS A 219 -2.57 0.65 -14.59
N ILE A 220 -1.68 -0.35 -14.73
CA ILE A 220 -0.23 -0.18 -14.87
C ILE A 220 0.20 -0.74 -16.21
N GLU A 221 0.90 0.04 -17.01
CA GLU A 221 1.42 -0.35 -18.31
C GLU A 221 2.94 -0.24 -18.35
N PRO A 222 3.66 -1.28 -18.82
CA PRO A 222 5.08 -1.15 -19.07
C PRO A 222 5.32 -0.23 -20.29
N PHE A 223 6.27 0.70 -20.16
CA PHE A 223 6.81 1.44 -21.29
C PHE A 223 7.93 0.63 -21.94
N ILE A 224 7.60 -0.09 -23.02
CA ILE A 224 8.53 -0.97 -23.72
C ILE A 224 9.19 -0.20 -24.86
N HIS A 225 10.47 0.11 -24.71
CA HIS A 225 11.28 0.72 -25.74
C HIS A 225 12.70 0.13 -25.68
N PRO A 226 13.35 -0.22 -26.82
CA PRO A 226 14.67 -0.87 -26.83
C PRO A 226 15.75 -0.06 -26.15
N ASP A 227 15.60 1.25 -26.11
CA ASP A 227 16.58 2.17 -25.52
C ASP A 227 16.34 2.47 -24.04
N ILE A 228 15.21 2.01 -23.46
CA ILE A 228 14.92 2.17 -22.03
C ILE A 228 15.32 0.90 -21.30
N TYR A 229 16.36 1.03 -20.48
CA TYR A 229 16.92 -0.08 -19.72
C TYR A 229 16.15 -0.39 -18.44
N HIS A 230 16.34 -1.59 -17.92
CA HIS A 230 15.61 -2.12 -16.78
C HIS A 230 15.86 -1.38 -15.46
N ASN A 231 17.00 -0.69 -15.31
CA ASN A 231 17.36 -0.02 -14.08
C ASN A 231 17.22 1.51 -14.23
N VAL A 232 16.09 2.06 -13.73
CA VAL A 232 15.76 3.49 -13.80
C VAL A 232 15.91 4.10 -12.41
N HIS A 233 16.76 5.11 -12.26
CA HIS A 233 17.03 5.78 -10.99
C HIS A 233 16.52 7.22 -10.91
N GLY A 234 16.50 7.95 -12.01
CA GLY A 234 16.04 9.33 -12.04
C GLY A 234 14.91 9.53 -13.04
N LEU A 235 13.87 10.21 -12.65
CA LEU A 235 12.76 10.61 -13.51
C LEU A 235 12.46 12.10 -13.30
N TYR A 236 12.23 12.80 -14.41
CA TYR A 236 11.80 14.18 -14.37
C TYR A 236 10.93 14.53 -15.58
N LEU A 237 9.75 15.07 -15.32
CA LEU A 237 8.83 15.55 -16.37
C LEU A 237 9.10 17.02 -16.65
N ASP A 238 9.37 17.35 -17.91
CA ASP A 238 9.69 18.67 -18.42
C ASP A 238 8.78 19.02 -19.61
N GLY A 239 7.61 19.53 -19.31
CA GLY A 239 6.56 19.73 -20.31
C GLY A 239 6.15 18.41 -20.96
N ASP A 240 6.31 18.33 -22.30
CA ASP A 240 6.02 17.11 -23.07
C ASP A 240 7.16 16.08 -23.08
N TYR A 241 8.21 16.31 -22.32
CA TYR A 241 9.37 15.43 -22.28
C TYR A 241 9.54 14.75 -20.93
N LEU A 242 9.78 13.44 -20.95
CA LEU A 242 10.19 12.68 -19.77
C LEU A 242 11.69 12.39 -19.86
N TRP A 243 12.44 12.93 -18.91
CA TRP A 243 13.85 12.61 -18.73
C TRP A 243 14.01 11.35 -17.89
N VAL A 244 14.80 10.40 -18.36
CA VAL A 244 15.01 9.09 -17.74
C VAL A 244 16.49 8.86 -17.51
N GLY A 245 16.88 8.84 -16.26
CA GLY A 245 18.22 8.49 -15.80
C GLY A 245 18.33 7.00 -15.52
N ASN A 246 19.26 6.33 -16.18
CA ASN A 246 19.52 4.91 -15.99
C ASN A 246 20.82 4.68 -15.21
N PHE A 247 20.87 3.57 -14.47
CA PHE A 247 22.10 3.08 -13.88
C PHE A 247 23.03 2.54 -14.97
N ALA A 248 24.30 2.98 -15.01
CA ALA A 248 25.33 2.60 -15.96
C ALA A 248 25.00 2.81 -17.45
N LYS A 249 23.88 3.46 -17.78
CA LYS A 249 23.40 3.63 -19.16
C LYS A 249 23.06 5.09 -19.51
N GLY A 250 23.47 6.02 -18.65
CA GLY A 250 23.34 7.46 -18.88
C GLY A 250 21.90 7.97 -18.95
N LEU A 251 21.71 9.05 -19.68
CA LEU A 251 20.46 9.82 -19.74
C LEU A 251 19.73 9.62 -21.06
N LYS A 252 18.40 9.52 -20.99
CA LYS A 252 17.49 9.57 -22.14
C LYS A 252 16.43 10.64 -21.95
N ARG A 253 15.89 11.13 -23.04
CA ARG A 253 14.71 12.00 -23.05
C ARG A 253 13.68 11.39 -23.97
N ILE A 254 12.49 11.14 -23.46
CA ILE A 254 11.34 10.62 -24.20
C ILE A 254 10.43 11.79 -24.55
N ASP A 255 10.06 11.96 -25.81
CA ASP A 255 8.97 12.84 -26.23
C ASP A 255 7.64 12.10 -26.00
N LEU A 256 6.81 12.56 -25.09
CA LEU A 256 5.57 11.89 -24.70
C LEU A 256 4.46 11.95 -25.75
N ARG A 257 4.59 12.79 -26.79
CA ARG A 257 3.65 12.86 -27.90
C ARG A 257 3.96 11.85 -29.00
N THR A 258 5.25 11.61 -29.24
CA THR A 258 5.72 10.76 -30.34
C THR A 258 6.35 9.45 -29.87
N TYR A 259 6.65 9.37 -28.58
CA TYR A 259 7.46 8.31 -27.93
C TYR A 259 8.86 8.15 -28.50
N ALA A 260 9.37 9.15 -29.24
CA ALA A 260 10.76 9.17 -29.70
C ALA A 260 11.71 9.34 -28.51
N VAL A 261 12.80 8.55 -28.53
CA VAL A 261 13.83 8.55 -27.47
C VAL A 261 15.11 9.20 -27.99
N LYS A 262 15.58 10.24 -27.31
CA LYS A 262 16.86 10.88 -27.56
C LYS A 262 17.89 10.47 -26.49
N HIS A 263 19.09 10.07 -26.92
CA HIS A 263 20.20 9.71 -26.07
C HIS A 263 21.15 10.88 -25.82
N TYR A 264 21.74 10.92 -24.62
CA TYR A 264 22.77 11.88 -24.23
C TYR A 264 24.05 11.12 -23.84
N ASP A 265 24.85 10.74 -24.83
CA ASP A 265 26.02 9.83 -24.69
C ASP A 265 27.22 10.49 -24.01
N ASN A 266 27.22 11.81 -23.84
CA ASN A 266 28.30 12.52 -23.19
C ASN A 266 28.29 12.43 -21.65
N ILE A 267 27.37 11.65 -21.10
CA ILE A 267 27.28 11.34 -19.66
C ILE A 267 27.27 9.82 -19.49
N ALA A 268 28.48 9.26 -19.44
CA ALA A 268 28.68 7.83 -19.16
C ALA A 268 28.66 7.61 -17.62
N SER A 269 27.55 7.82 -16.97
CA SER A 269 27.43 7.70 -15.50
C SER A 269 26.03 7.34 -15.07
N ASP A 270 25.91 6.95 -13.82
CA ASP A 270 24.65 6.70 -13.15
C ASP A 270 23.96 8.02 -12.81
N ILE A 271 22.73 8.19 -13.25
CA ILE A 271 21.93 9.39 -13.01
C ILE A 271 20.96 9.10 -11.87
N PHE A 272 21.11 9.80 -10.74
CA PHE A 272 20.29 9.62 -9.54
C PHE A 272 19.20 10.68 -9.37
N SER A 273 19.45 11.90 -9.81
CA SER A 273 18.51 12.99 -9.67
C SER A 273 18.56 13.90 -10.90
N ILE A 274 17.40 14.40 -11.28
CA ILE A 274 17.21 15.34 -12.39
C ILE A 274 16.34 16.47 -11.87
N CYS A 275 16.80 17.70 -12.02
CA CYS A 275 16.09 18.88 -11.52
C CYS A 275 16.23 20.06 -12.48
N ARG A 276 15.10 20.62 -12.93
CA ARG A 276 15.07 21.93 -13.57
C ARG A 276 14.75 22.99 -12.52
N ILE A 277 15.61 23.98 -12.43
CA ILE A 277 15.35 25.11 -11.52
C ILE A 277 14.49 26.19 -12.20
N THR A 278 13.89 27.05 -11.41
CA THR A 278 13.00 28.14 -11.87
C THR A 278 13.69 29.08 -12.86
N ALA A 279 15.01 29.28 -12.74
CA ALA A 279 15.81 30.03 -13.68
C ALA A 279 15.99 29.36 -15.07
N GLY A 280 15.48 28.15 -15.25
CA GLY A 280 15.48 27.39 -16.51
C GLY A 280 16.61 26.40 -16.69
N ASP A 281 17.62 26.41 -15.82
CA ASP A 281 18.74 25.46 -15.86
C ASP A 281 18.29 24.04 -15.48
N LEU A 282 18.73 23.04 -16.24
CA LEU A 282 18.52 21.63 -15.92
C LEU A 282 19.81 21.02 -15.36
N TYR A 283 19.73 20.41 -14.20
CA TYR A 283 20.84 19.77 -13.51
C TYR A 283 20.65 18.27 -13.38
N LEU A 284 21.78 17.54 -13.40
CA LEU A 284 21.85 16.10 -13.14
C LEU A 284 22.77 15.82 -11.97
N GLY A 285 22.27 15.06 -11.00
CA GLY A 285 23.06 14.46 -9.93
C GLY A 285 23.55 13.08 -10.36
N THR A 286 24.86 12.89 -10.31
CA THR A 286 25.51 11.66 -10.79
C THR A 286 26.54 11.15 -9.79
N THR A 287 27.04 9.91 -10.00
CA THR A 287 28.15 9.36 -9.21
C THR A 287 29.48 10.11 -9.41
N ILE A 288 29.58 10.92 -10.44
CA ILE A 288 30.83 11.61 -10.84
C ILE A 288 30.70 13.14 -10.85
N GLY A 289 29.69 13.67 -10.16
CA GLY A 289 29.50 15.12 -9.99
C GLY A 289 28.13 15.63 -10.37
N LEU A 290 27.98 16.93 -10.28
CA LEU A 290 26.85 17.69 -10.78
C LEU A 290 27.08 18.08 -12.25
N PHE A 291 26.10 17.87 -13.09
CA PHE A 291 26.13 18.31 -14.49
C PHE A 291 25.02 19.32 -14.76
N ARG A 292 25.29 20.30 -15.59
CA ARG A 292 24.34 21.31 -16.08
C ARG A 292 24.14 21.18 -17.58
N TYR A 293 22.88 21.23 -18.02
CA TYR A 293 22.52 21.21 -19.43
C TYR A 293 22.84 22.54 -20.11
N ASN A 294 23.41 22.46 -21.29
CA ASN A 294 23.61 23.61 -22.20
C ASN A 294 22.66 23.42 -23.40
N PRO A 295 21.61 24.25 -23.55
CA PRO A 295 20.64 24.11 -24.63
C PRO A 295 21.22 24.39 -26.02
N ASP A 296 22.22 25.29 -26.15
CA ASP A 296 22.82 25.66 -27.44
C ASP A 296 23.62 24.52 -28.08
N THR A 297 24.23 23.70 -27.22
CA THR A 297 25.04 22.54 -27.65
C THR A 297 24.31 21.23 -27.47
N GLU A 298 23.15 21.24 -26.83
CA GLU A 298 22.39 20.08 -26.37
C GLU A 298 23.23 19.05 -25.60
N ARG A 299 24.18 19.55 -24.81
CA ARG A 299 25.11 18.73 -24.02
C ARG A 299 25.11 19.12 -22.55
N PHE A 300 25.46 18.18 -21.73
CA PHE A 300 25.69 18.40 -20.30
C PHE A 300 27.19 18.67 -20.04
N LYS A 301 27.47 19.66 -19.21
CA LYS A 301 28.83 19.96 -18.72
C LYS A 301 28.87 19.79 -17.22
N ARG A 302 29.94 19.19 -16.69
CA ARG A 302 30.15 19.07 -15.26
C ARG A 302 30.37 20.46 -14.65
N VAL A 303 29.80 20.67 -13.49
CA VAL A 303 30.01 21.87 -12.65
C VAL A 303 31.33 21.68 -11.92
N PRO A 304 32.38 22.43 -12.29
CA PRO A 304 33.75 22.14 -11.83
C PRO A 304 33.97 22.40 -10.35
N GLU A 305 33.22 23.31 -9.76
CA GLU A 305 33.32 23.76 -8.35
C GLU A 305 33.07 22.61 -7.35
N LEU A 306 32.31 21.60 -7.74
CA LEU A 306 31.95 20.43 -6.89
C LEU A 306 32.82 19.20 -7.15
N GLY A 307 33.76 19.26 -8.11
CA GLY A 307 34.63 18.14 -8.41
C GLY A 307 33.92 16.84 -8.80
N TRP A 308 34.32 15.74 -8.16
CA TRP A 308 33.80 14.38 -8.41
C TRP A 308 32.82 13.90 -7.32
N THR A 309 32.16 14.83 -6.64
CA THR A 309 31.23 14.54 -5.55
C THR A 309 30.02 13.73 -6.04
N PHE A 310 29.72 12.62 -5.41
CA PHE A 310 28.53 11.84 -5.74
C PHE A 310 27.26 12.59 -5.28
N VAL A 311 26.57 13.23 -6.24
CA VAL A 311 25.33 13.96 -6.01
C VAL A 311 24.15 13.00 -6.13
N TYR A 312 23.51 12.72 -4.98
CA TYR A 312 22.44 11.76 -4.87
C TYR A 312 21.05 12.36 -5.11
N TYR A 313 20.84 13.59 -4.63
CA TYR A 313 19.56 14.31 -4.77
C TYR A 313 19.78 15.80 -4.97
N ILE A 314 18.92 16.43 -5.78
CA ILE A 314 18.95 17.86 -6.11
C ILE A 314 17.59 18.45 -5.80
N LYS A 315 17.56 19.60 -5.16
CA LYS A 315 16.33 20.35 -4.85
C LYS A 315 16.60 21.86 -4.98
N GLU A 316 15.70 22.57 -5.67
CA GLU A 316 15.56 24.01 -5.53
C GLU A 316 14.59 24.29 -4.39
N ASP A 317 14.98 25.15 -3.44
CA ASP A 317 14.07 25.64 -2.40
C ASP A 317 13.17 26.76 -2.92
N LYS A 318 12.11 27.09 -2.18
CA LYS A 318 11.19 28.19 -2.54
C LYS A 318 11.83 29.58 -2.58
N GLN A 319 13.03 29.73 -2.03
CA GLN A 319 13.84 30.95 -2.12
C GLN A 319 14.73 30.95 -3.37
N GLY A 320 14.75 29.86 -4.16
CA GLY A 320 15.53 29.70 -5.38
C GLY A 320 16.96 29.23 -5.15
N ASN A 321 17.35 28.84 -3.92
CA ASN A 321 18.68 28.26 -3.69
C ASN A 321 18.69 26.79 -4.15
N LEU A 322 19.80 26.37 -4.74
CA LEU A 322 20.00 24.99 -5.17
C LEU A 322 20.69 24.19 -4.08
N TRP A 323 20.05 23.13 -3.63
CA TRP A 323 20.56 22.23 -2.60
C TRP A 323 20.91 20.88 -3.21
N LEU A 324 22.06 20.34 -2.80
CA LEU A 324 22.56 19.04 -3.25
C LEU A 324 22.80 18.14 -2.05
N ALA A 325 22.12 17.01 -2.01
CA ALA A 325 22.43 15.92 -1.09
C ALA A 325 23.49 15.02 -1.72
N THR A 326 24.53 14.70 -0.96
CA THR A 326 25.62 13.85 -1.45
C THR A 326 25.72 12.54 -0.65
N TYR A 327 26.23 11.50 -1.29
CA TYR A 327 26.31 10.17 -0.67
C TYR A 327 27.42 10.03 0.39
N ALA A 328 28.40 10.94 0.41
CA ALA A 328 29.53 10.83 1.34
C ALA A 328 30.12 12.17 1.79
N ASP A 329 29.60 13.27 1.30
CA ASP A 329 30.22 14.59 1.44
C ASP A 329 29.22 15.66 1.93
N GLY A 330 28.18 15.23 2.68
CA GLY A 330 27.19 16.12 3.28
C GLY A 330 26.27 16.81 2.29
N VAL A 331 26.06 18.10 2.47
CA VAL A 331 25.15 18.93 1.68
C VAL A 331 25.83 20.16 1.14
N TYR A 332 25.60 20.46 -0.14
CA TYR A 332 25.99 21.73 -0.74
C TYR A 332 24.76 22.60 -1.01
N LYS A 333 24.91 23.88 -0.81
CA LYS A 333 23.90 24.91 -1.12
C LYS A 333 24.52 25.97 -2.01
N LYS A 334 23.91 26.19 -3.17
CA LYS A 334 24.24 27.34 -4.01
C LYS A 334 23.28 28.48 -3.71
N ASN A 335 23.81 29.56 -3.19
CA ASN A 335 23.00 30.73 -2.89
C ASN A 335 22.60 31.45 -4.18
N VAL A 336 21.29 31.60 -4.42
CA VAL A 336 20.77 32.23 -5.64
C VAL A 336 21.18 33.69 -5.82
N ARG A 337 21.37 34.44 -4.69
CA ARG A 337 21.70 35.88 -4.74
C ARG A 337 23.18 36.12 -5.00
N THR A 338 24.05 35.35 -4.35
CA THR A 338 25.51 35.55 -4.42
C THR A 338 26.17 34.64 -5.47
N GLY A 339 25.50 33.58 -5.89
CA GLY A 339 26.06 32.51 -6.74
C GLY A 339 27.09 31.63 -6.04
N GLY A 340 27.43 31.94 -4.78
CA GLY A 340 28.42 31.20 -4.01
C GLY A 340 27.90 29.85 -3.50
N TRP A 341 28.84 28.92 -3.26
CA TRP A 341 28.56 27.62 -2.66
C TRP A 341 28.87 27.65 -1.16
N GLU A 342 27.96 27.09 -0.38
CA GLU A 342 28.12 26.75 1.04
C GLU A 342 28.19 25.23 1.14
N HIS A 343 28.98 24.70 2.09
CA HIS A 343 29.18 23.27 2.30
C HIS A 343 28.94 22.92 3.77
N PHE A 344 28.04 21.95 4.00
CA PHE A 344 27.67 21.48 5.32
C PHE A 344 28.05 20.01 5.47
N VAL A 345 28.75 19.70 6.55
CA VAL A 345 29.22 18.35 6.85
C VAL A 345 28.80 17.93 8.26
N HIS A 346 28.85 16.65 8.51
CA HIS A 346 28.68 16.07 9.84
C HIS A 346 29.94 16.28 10.66
N GLU A 347 29.79 16.78 11.87
CA GLU A 347 30.82 16.82 12.90
C GLU A 347 30.33 16.07 14.14
N GLU A 348 31.10 15.08 14.60
CA GLU A 348 30.66 14.19 15.69
C GLU A 348 30.51 14.93 17.02
N ALA A 349 31.37 15.91 17.27
CA ALA A 349 31.35 16.71 18.49
C ALA A 349 30.31 17.85 18.50
N ASP A 350 29.70 18.15 17.34
CA ASP A 350 28.74 19.23 17.20
C ASP A 350 27.36 18.73 16.73
N SER A 351 26.41 18.68 17.67
CA SER A 351 25.03 18.26 17.40
C SER A 351 24.23 19.25 16.53
N SER A 352 24.76 20.43 16.27
CA SER A 352 24.13 21.44 15.41
C SER A 352 24.47 21.26 13.92
N THR A 353 25.30 20.28 13.59
CA THR A 353 25.66 19.93 12.21
C THR A 353 24.80 18.78 11.66
N LEU A 354 25.00 18.35 10.42
CA LEU A 354 24.32 17.19 9.82
C LEU A 354 24.48 15.93 10.69
N PRO A 355 23.46 15.06 10.77
CA PRO A 355 23.58 13.79 11.53
C PRO A 355 24.45 12.75 10.83
N SER A 356 24.69 12.90 9.51
CA SER A 356 25.57 12.04 8.69
C SER A 356 25.93 12.74 7.38
N ASN A 357 27.13 12.47 6.84
CA ASN A 357 27.54 12.95 5.52
C ASN A 357 26.90 12.18 4.36
N LYS A 358 26.19 11.06 4.65
CA LYS A 358 25.43 10.30 3.65
C LYS A 358 24.00 10.79 3.59
N VAL A 359 23.74 11.82 2.79
CA VAL A 359 22.43 12.44 2.66
C VAL A 359 21.70 11.87 1.44
N LEU A 360 20.46 11.36 1.66
CA LEU A 360 19.72 10.62 0.64
C LEU A 360 18.63 11.45 -0.03
N SER A 361 17.98 12.36 0.68
CA SER A 361 16.96 13.24 0.08
C SER A 361 16.86 14.58 0.80
N ILE A 362 16.21 15.51 0.12
CA ILE A 362 15.90 16.84 0.61
C ILE A 362 14.41 17.06 0.41
N PHE A 363 13.70 17.36 1.47
CA PHE A 363 12.28 17.63 1.47
C PHE A 363 12.01 19.07 1.97
N GLU A 364 11.09 19.78 1.37
CA GLU A 364 10.63 21.09 1.81
C GLU A 364 9.14 21.00 2.15
N ASP A 365 8.80 21.24 3.41
CA ASP A 365 7.44 21.13 3.90
C ASP A 365 6.54 22.31 3.49
N SER A 366 5.27 22.23 3.83
CA SER A 366 4.27 23.27 3.54
C SER A 366 4.59 24.62 4.23
N GLN A 367 5.43 24.60 5.29
CA GLN A 367 5.89 25.78 6.03
C GLN A 367 7.24 26.31 5.52
N ASN A 368 7.73 25.81 4.39
CA ASN A 368 9.02 26.15 3.76
C ASN A 368 10.24 25.79 4.63
N GLN A 369 10.12 24.75 5.46
CA GLN A 369 11.24 24.22 6.21
C GLN A 369 11.90 23.10 5.42
N LEU A 370 13.25 23.11 5.39
CA LEU A 370 14.03 22.10 4.68
C LEU A 370 14.44 20.98 5.63
N TRP A 371 14.18 19.75 5.18
CA TRP A 371 14.45 18.51 5.87
C TRP A 371 15.40 17.66 5.04
N PHE A 372 16.36 17.02 5.71
CA PHE A 372 17.39 16.20 5.08
C PHE A 372 17.36 14.81 5.68
N THR A 373 17.25 13.80 4.83
CA THR A 373 17.28 12.40 5.26
C THR A 373 18.66 11.81 5.08
N THR A 374 19.05 10.92 5.98
CA THR A 374 20.40 10.36 5.96
C THR A 374 20.43 8.84 6.07
N GLN A 375 21.55 8.28 5.61
CA GLN A 375 21.87 6.87 5.86
C GLN A 375 22.68 6.75 7.16
N GLY A 376 21.99 6.40 8.24
CA GLY A 376 22.62 6.08 9.52
C GLY A 376 22.46 7.11 10.62
N GLY A 377 22.09 8.37 10.31
CA GLY A 377 21.91 9.44 11.29
C GLY A 377 20.47 9.91 11.48
N GLY A 378 19.47 9.19 10.95
CA GLY A 378 18.09 9.66 10.97
C GLY A 378 17.82 10.76 9.96
N PHE A 379 17.14 11.81 10.37
CA PHE A 379 16.90 13.00 9.55
C PHE A 379 17.09 14.29 10.37
N CYS A 380 17.21 15.42 9.68
CA CYS A 380 17.38 16.71 10.35
C CYS A 380 16.64 17.82 9.60
N ARG A 381 16.41 18.94 10.30
CA ARG A 381 15.82 20.15 9.78
C ARG A 381 16.86 21.27 9.76
N PHE A 382 16.94 22.00 8.65
CA PHE A 382 17.79 23.18 8.56
C PHE A 382 17.19 24.40 9.27
N VAL A 383 18.01 25.15 9.99
CA VAL A 383 17.66 26.40 10.69
C VAL A 383 18.34 27.56 9.99
N PRO A 384 17.66 28.30 9.09
CA PRO A 384 18.29 29.35 8.27
C PRO A 384 18.90 30.48 9.07
N SER A 385 18.28 30.88 10.21
CA SER A 385 18.74 31.99 11.04
C SER A 385 20.09 31.76 11.73
N ALA A 386 20.39 30.48 12.01
CA ALA A 386 21.64 30.08 12.66
C ALA A 386 22.60 29.39 11.68
N ASN A 387 22.16 29.07 10.47
CA ASN A 387 22.89 28.27 9.47
C ASN A 387 23.32 26.90 10.00
N THR A 388 22.45 26.24 10.80
CA THR A 388 22.67 24.97 11.51
C THR A 388 21.55 23.97 11.27
N PHE A 389 21.65 22.79 11.89
CA PHE A 389 20.66 21.72 11.78
C PHE A 389 20.13 21.31 13.16
N VAL A 390 18.86 20.91 13.22
CA VAL A 390 18.25 20.20 14.35
C VAL A 390 18.11 18.74 13.95
N ARG A 391 18.73 17.85 14.72
CA ARG A 391 18.73 16.40 14.45
C ARG A 391 17.51 15.74 15.07
N TYR A 392 16.96 14.75 14.37
CA TYR A 392 15.87 13.87 14.79
C TYR A 392 16.36 12.43 14.76
N ASP A 393 17.31 12.14 15.63
CA ASP A 393 17.82 10.81 15.91
C ASP A 393 17.23 10.31 17.25
N GLY A 394 16.95 9.03 17.37
CA GLY A 394 16.47 8.45 18.63
C GLY A 394 15.03 8.77 19.04
N ILE A 395 14.19 9.37 18.20
CA ILE A 395 12.77 9.68 18.47
C ILE A 395 11.83 8.47 18.29
N GLY A 396 12.30 7.27 18.59
CA GLY A 396 11.50 6.06 18.40
C GLY A 396 11.40 5.57 16.94
N LEU A 397 12.28 6.05 16.06
CA LEU A 397 12.37 5.56 14.69
C LEU A 397 12.79 4.08 14.68
N PRO A 398 12.18 3.23 13.84
CA PRO A 398 12.56 1.81 13.72
C PRO A 398 13.97 1.65 13.10
N SER A 399 14.48 2.68 12.45
CA SER A 399 15.81 2.74 11.85
C SER A 399 16.28 4.17 11.64
N ASN A 400 17.60 4.37 11.67
CA ASN A 400 18.27 5.63 11.32
C ASN A 400 18.64 5.72 9.82
N VAL A 401 18.23 4.76 9.00
CA VAL A 401 18.32 4.84 7.54
C VAL A 401 17.00 5.32 7.01
N ILE A 402 16.97 6.59 6.60
CA ILE A 402 15.76 7.27 6.12
C ILE A 402 15.93 7.58 4.64
N TYR A 403 14.99 7.10 3.82
CA TYR A 403 15.06 7.29 2.37
C TYR A 403 14.38 8.58 1.92
N ARG A 404 13.13 8.80 2.33
CA ARG A 404 12.33 9.98 1.95
C ARG A 404 11.35 10.40 3.02
N ILE A 405 10.93 11.65 2.93
CA ILE A 405 9.84 12.25 3.70
C ILE A 405 8.83 12.82 2.72
N GLU A 406 7.54 12.59 2.97
CA GLU A 406 6.41 13.21 2.29
C GLU A 406 5.43 13.73 3.31
N GLU A 407 4.85 14.91 3.09
CA GLU A 407 3.86 15.54 3.97
C GLU A 407 2.45 15.23 3.49
N ASP A 408 1.58 14.82 4.41
CA ASP A 408 0.16 14.62 4.12
C ASP A 408 -0.64 15.94 4.22
N GLU A 409 -1.91 15.89 3.85
CA GLU A 409 -2.82 17.05 3.89
C GLU A 409 -3.04 17.63 5.30
N LYS A 410 -2.67 16.87 6.35
CA LYS A 410 -2.78 17.28 7.75
C LYS A 410 -1.47 17.87 8.30
N GLY A 411 -0.43 17.94 7.48
CA GLY A 411 0.90 18.39 7.86
C GLY A 411 1.68 17.38 8.69
N LEU A 412 1.33 16.09 8.59
CA LEU A 412 2.06 15.00 9.19
C LEU A 412 3.00 14.37 8.15
N PHE A 413 4.12 13.82 8.60
CA PHE A 413 5.13 13.27 7.71
C PHE A 413 5.04 11.75 7.60
N TRP A 414 5.07 11.26 6.38
CA TRP A 414 5.34 9.88 6.05
C TRP A 414 6.83 9.73 5.81
N VAL A 415 7.51 8.99 6.69
CA VAL A 415 8.96 8.82 6.69
C VAL A 415 9.28 7.38 6.33
N SER A 416 9.88 7.17 5.14
CA SER A 416 10.27 5.83 4.68
C SER A 416 11.65 5.43 5.21
N THR A 417 11.72 4.24 5.81
CA THR A 417 12.95 3.68 6.38
C THR A 417 13.24 2.30 5.80
N ASN A 418 14.43 1.75 6.05
CA ASN A 418 14.73 0.36 5.67
C ASN A 418 14.02 -0.69 6.57
N LYS A 419 13.27 -0.26 7.59
CA LYS A 419 12.50 -1.13 8.49
C LYS A 419 11.00 -0.78 8.50
N GLY A 420 10.52 -0.13 7.46
CA GLY A 420 9.12 0.23 7.30
C GLY A 420 8.85 1.72 7.21
N LEU A 421 7.59 2.08 7.33
CA LEU A 421 7.08 3.43 7.18
C LEU A 421 6.67 3.99 8.55
N VAL A 422 7.03 5.24 8.82
CA VAL A 422 6.70 5.95 10.06
C VAL A 422 5.80 7.13 9.75
N HIS A 423 4.76 7.30 10.55
CA HIS A 423 3.93 8.48 10.53
C HIS A 423 4.36 9.40 11.68
N PHE A 424 4.90 10.57 11.34
CA PHE A 424 5.59 11.46 12.27
C PHE A 424 4.91 12.83 12.32
N ASN A 425 4.72 13.38 13.52
CA ASN A 425 4.20 14.72 13.69
C ASN A 425 5.37 15.71 13.96
N PRO A 426 5.74 16.59 13.00
CA PRO A 426 6.86 17.49 13.16
C PRO A 426 6.66 18.57 14.23
N LYS A 427 5.43 18.75 14.74
CA LYS A 427 5.09 19.74 15.78
C LYS A 427 5.27 19.20 17.20
N ASN A 428 5.38 17.90 17.38
CA ASN A 428 5.46 17.24 18.68
C ASN A 428 6.90 16.82 19.06
N SER A 429 7.91 17.37 18.42
CA SER A 429 9.31 17.04 18.60
C SER A 429 10.10 18.20 19.24
#